data_deeabc7d01c285cd3ca7fd72fd6fd830
#
_entry.id   deeabc7d01c285cd3ca7fd72fd6fd830
#
_cell.length_a   1.000
_cell.length_b   1.000
_cell.length_c   1.000
_cell.angle_alpha   90.00
_cell.angle_beta   90.00
_cell.angle_gamma   90.00
#
_symmetry.space_group_name_H-M   'P 1'
#
loop_
_entity.id
_entity.type
_entity.pdbx_description
1 polymer ?
#
loop_
_entity_poly.entity_id
_entity_poly.type
_entity_poly.pdbx_seq_one_letter_code
_entity_poly.pdbx_strand_id
1 'polypeptide(L)'
;MSSQLIQLTRTGLSILKEELIKIEHEELTEAIKTLEDVRSKSTDQDGNELVSARDRVDFLLDRAAELKAIISRAQLTEDIPKDTSIVNLGDRVRVKIEEIIHEYRVVSSLEANPLTGNISVESPIGKALLNSTMGQSLIIEIQDRKLGIKILEIL
;
A
#
# COMPACT_ATOMS: atom_id res chain seq x y z
N MET A 1 -22.75 11.30 -2.96
CA MET A 1 -21.71 10.34 -3.41
C MET A 1 -21.13 9.68 -2.17
N SER A 2 -21.29 8.40 -2.03
CA SER A 2 -20.74 7.67 -0.87
C SER A 2 -19.23 7.71 -0.93
N SER A 3 -18.60 8.47 -0.04
CA SER A 3 -17.16 8.46 0.15
C SER A 3 -16.79 7.09 0.70
N GLN A 4 -16.31 6.21 -0.15
CA GLN A 4 -15.90 4.87 0.24
C GLN A 4 -14.75 4.98 1.25
N LEU A 5 -14.99 4.49 2.47
CA LEU A 5 -13.96 4.44 3.51
C LEU A 5 -12.85 3.48 3.07
N ILE A 6 -11.62 3.84 3.37
CA ILE A 6 -10.43 3.05 3.04
C ILE A 6 -9.94 2.41 4.34
N GLN A 7 -10.01 1.09 4.41
CA GLN A 7 -9.51 0.36 5.58
C GLN A 7 -7.99 0.30 5.56
N LEU A 8 -7.38 0.74 6.65
CA LEU A 8 -5.93 0.75 6.85
C LEU A 8 -5.60 0.26 8.25
N THR A 9 -4.44 -0.37 8.40
CA THR A 9 -3.88 -0.60 9.71
C THR A 9 -3.31 0.71 10.28
N ARG A 10 -3.10 0.78 11.59
CA ARG A 10 -2.45 1.93 12.22
C ARG A 10 -1.05 2.19 11.65
N THR A 11 -0.31 1.12 11.39
CA THR A 11 1.02 1.18 10.77
C THR A 11 0.95 1.73 9.35
N GLY A 12 0.00 1.26 8.54
CA GLY A 12 -0.19 1.75 7.18
C GLY A 12 -0.56 3.22 7.13
N LEU A 13 -1.45 3.66 8.01
CA LEU A 13 -1.80 5.08 8.12
C LEU A 13 -0.59 5.93 8.52
N SER A 14 0.29 5.44 9.42
CA SER A 14 1.53 6.14 9.80
C SER A 14 2.47 6.31 8.62
N ILE A 15 2.69 5.25 7.85
CA ILE A 15 3.55 5.28 6.65
C ILE A 15 3.05 6.31 5.63
N LEU A 16 1.74 6.34 5.35
CA LEU A 16 1.19 7.31 4.40
C LEU A 16 1.31 8.76 4.90
N LYS A 17 1.17 8.99 6.20
CA LYS A 17 1.37 10.30 6.81
C LYS A 17 2.83 10.73 6.74
N GLU A 18 3.77 9.84 6.99
CA GLU A 18 5.21 10.11 6.89
C GLU A 18 5.62 10.43 5.45
N GLU A 19 5.10 9.68 4.47
CA GLU A 19 5.31 9.97 3.05
C GLU A 19 4.78 11.37 2.69
N LEU A 20 3.57 11.72 3.13
CA LEU A 20 2.99 13.04 2.88
C LEU A 20 3.86 14.16 3.47
N ILE A 21 4.30 14.01 4.71
CA ILE A 21 5.18 15.00 5.38
C ILE A 21 6.48 15.16 4.59
N LYS A 22 7.10 14.08 4.16
CA LYS A 22 8.34 14.09 3.37
C LYS A 22 8.14 14.83 2.04
N ILE A 23 7.05 14.53 1.33
CA ILE A 23 6.74 15.22 0.07
C ILE A 23 6.56 16.72 0.31
N GLU A 24 5.76 17.14 1.31
CA GLU A 24 5.43 18.54 1.53
C GLU A 24 6.60 19.37 2.05
N HIS A 25 7.44 18.82 2.91
CA HIS A 25 8.50 19.57 3.59
C HIS A 25 9.88 19.44 2.93
N GLU A 26 10.16 18.35 2.27
CA GLU A 26 11.46 18.08 1.67
C GLU A 26 11.42 18.10 0.14
N GLU A 27 10.75 17.11 -0.45
CA GLU A 27 10.82 16.87 -1.89
C GLU A 27 10.22 18.01 -2.73
N LEU A 28 9.09 18.56 -2.30
CA LEU A 28 8.45 19.67 -3.01
C LEU A 28 9.26 20.94 -2.93
N THR A 29 9.86 21.22 -1.78
CA THR A 29 10.74 22.39 -1.58
C THR A 29 11.97 22.28 -2.50
N GLU A 30 12.59 21.12 -2.59
CA GLU A 30 13.74 20.88 -3.47
C GLU A 30 13.36 20.96 -4.95
N ALA A 31 12.21 20.37 -5.33
CA ALA A 31 11.73 20.41 -6.71
C ALA A 31 11.40 21.84 -7.17
N ILE A 32 10.77 22.67 -6.31
CA ILE A 32 10.49 24.08 -6.61
C ILE A 32 11.79 24.86 -6.78
N LYS A 33 12.76 24.65 -5.89
CA LYS A 33 14.08 25.30 -6.02
C LYS A 33 14.77 24.92 -7.33
N THR A 34 14.73 23.65 -7.70
CA THR A 34 15.29 23.18 -8.96
C THR A 34 14.59 23.84 -10.16
N LEU A 35 13.26 23.94 -10.14
CA LEU A 35 12.49 24.62 -11.16
C LEU A 35 12.85 26.10 -11.30
N GLU A 36 13.04 26.81 -10.18
CA GLU A 36 13.48 28.20 -10.16
C GLU A 36 14.90 28.38 -10.72
N ASP A 37 15.82 27.47 -10.34
CA ASP A 37 17.21 27.47 -10.83
C ASP A 37 17.28 27.24 -12.34
N VAL A 38 16.53 26.26 -12.84
CA VAL A 38 16.45 25.99 -14.29
C VAL A 38 15.84 27.18 -15.03
N ARG A 39 14.75 27.75 -14.50
CA ARG A 39 14.07 28.90 -15.10
C ARG A 39 14.98 30.13 -15.18
N SER A 40 15.82 30.34 -14.17
CA SER A 40 16.74 31.48 -14.13
C SER A 40 17.92 31.35 -15.11
N LYS A 41 18.30 30.11 -15.47
CA LYS A 41 19.42 29.79 -16.34
C LYS A 41 19.00 29.52 -17.78
N SER A 42 17.69 29.31 -18.05
CA SER A 42 17.19 28.95 -19.37
C SER A 42 17.46 30.02 -20.40
N THR A 43 18.28 29.69 -21.35
CA THR A 43 18.31 30.29 -22.71
C THR A 43 17.42 29.44 -23.61
N ASP A 44 16.98 29.99 -24.75
CA ASP A 44 15.99 29.37 -25.68
C ASP A 44 16.24 27.91 -26.12
N GLN A 45 17.33 27.27 -25.69
CA GLN A 45 17.73 25.91 -26.06
C GLN A 45 17.43 24.85 -24.97
N ASP A 46 17.05 25.22 -23.74
CA ASP A 46 16.93 24.32 -22.60
C ASP A 46 15.47 23.93 -22.26
N GLY A 47 14.57 23.98 -23.23
CA GLY A 47 13.13 23.72 -23.03
C GLY A 47 12.80 22.36 -22.36
N ASN A 48 13.58 21.32 -22.64
CA ASN A 48 13.34 19.98 -22.08
C ASN A 48 13.63 19.91 -20.58
N GLU A 49 14.66 20.62 -20.09
CA GLU A 49 15.01 20.62 -18.67
C GLU A 49 13.95 21.36 -17.85
N LEU A 50 13.45 22.47 -18.36
CA LEU A 50 12.37 23.23 -17.74
C LEU A 50 11.07 22.42 -17.67
N VAL A 51 10.72 21.70 -18.73
CA VAL A 51 9.54 20.80 -18.76
C VAL A 51 9.71 19.71 -17.72
N SER A 52 10.86 19.03 -17.67
CA SER A 52 11.10 17.97 -16.69
C SER A 52 11.04 18.45 -15.23
N ALA A 53 11.59 19.64 -14.95
CA ALA A 53 11.53 20.23 -13.62
C ALA A 53 10.10 20.58 -13.21
N ARG A 54 9.29 21.06 -14.14
CA ARG A 54 7.88 21.36 -13.92
C ARG A 54 7.06 20.08 -13.68
N ASP A 55 7.26 19.07 -14.53
CA ASP A 55 6.59 17.76 -14.40
C ASP A 55 6.88 17.13 -13.04
N ARG A 56 8.09 17.31 -12.51
CA ARG A 56 8.45 16.83 -11.17
C ARG A 56 7.63 17.51 -10.07
N VAL A 57 7.46 18.82 -10.14
CA VAL A 57 6.62 19.57 -9.18
C VAL A 57 5.17 19.14 -9.27
N ASP A 58 4.63 19.06 -10.48
CA ASP A 58 3.24 18.66 -10.70
C ASP A 58 2.98 17.23 -10.17
N PHE A 59 3.89 16.28 -10.45
CA PHE A 59 3.82 14.93 -9.91
C PHE A 59 3.78 14.88 -8.38
N LEU A 60 4.61 15.67 -7.70
CA LEU A 60 4.64 15.71 -6.23
C LEU A 60 3.39 16.34 -5.64
N LEU A 61 2.83 17.37 -6.28
CA LEU A 61 1.56 17.98 -5.88
C LEU A 61 0.40 17.00 -6.02
N ASP A 62 0.33 16.28 -7.13
CA ASP A 62 -0.69 15.26 -7.38
C ASP A 62 -0.58 14.12 -6.35
N ARG A 63 0.64 13.66 -6.07
CA ARG A 63 0.87 12.61 -5.07
C ARG A 63 0.48 13.06 -3.66
N ALA A 64 0.80 14.29 -3.28
CA ALA A 64 0.37 14.86 -1.99
C ALA A 64 -1.16 14.95 -1.87
N ALA A 65 -1.83 15.38 -2.94
CA ALA A 65 -3.29 15.45 -2.99
C ALA A 65 -3.94 14.06 -2.86
N GLU A 66 -3.40 13.06 -3.54
CA GLU A 66 -3.84 11.67 -3.44
C GLU A 66 -3.69 11.14 -2.01
N LEU A 67 -2.52 11.31 -1.39
CA LEU A 67 -2.27 10.89 -0.01
C LEU A 67 -3.22 11.55 0.98
N LYS A 68 -3.46 12.86 0.86
CA LYS A 68 -4.45 13.58 1.68
C LYS A 68 -5.85 13.01 1.52
N ALA A 69 -6.26 12.69 0.30
CA ALA A 69 -7.56 12.10 0.02
C ALA A 69 -7.70 10.70 0.62
N ILE A 70 -6.64 9.88 0.59
CA ILE A 70 -6.61 8.55 1.22
C ILE A 70 -6.68 8.69 2.75
N ILE A 71 -5.82 9.51 3.34
CA ILE A 71 -5.74 9.72 4.79
C ILE A 71 -7.07 10.26 5.35
N SER A 72 -7.74 11.18 4.64
CA SER A 72 -9.02 11.75 5.07
C SER A 72 -10.18 10.73 5.08
N ARG A 73 -10.06 9.65 4.31
CA ARG A 73 -11.06 8.57 4.22
C ARG A 73 -10.63 7.30 4.95
N ALA A 74 -9.50 7.35 5.63
CA ALA A 74 -8.95 6.19 6.34
C ALA A 74 -9.83 5.80 7.53
N GLN A 75 -10.14 4.51 7.63
CA GLN A 75 -10.74 3.87 8.79
C GLN A 75 -9.77 2.82 9.31
N LEU A 76 -9.43 2.89 10.59
CA LEU A 76 -8.51 1.93 11.17
C LEU A 76 -9.18 0.55 11.31
N THR A 77 -8.47 -0.48 10.92
CA THR A 77 -8.95 -1.87 11.01
C THR A 77 -9.15 -2.31 12.47
N GLU A 78 -8.37 -1.75 13.39
CA GLU A 78 -8.46 -2.00 14.83
C GLU A 78 -9.76 -1.46 15.45
N ASP A 79 -10.39 -0.46 14.81
CA ASP A 79 -11.63 0.16 15.26
C ASP A 79 -12.89 -0.55 14.70
N ILE A 80 -12.69 -1.57 13.85
CA ILE A 80 -13.77 -2.36 13.26
C ILE A 80 -13.96 -3.64 14.08
N PRO A 81 -15.19 -4.00 14.50
CA PRO A 81 -15.44 -5.27 15.12
C PRO A 81 -14.97 -6.43 14.25
N LYS A 82 -14.17 -7.32 14.81
CA LYS A 82 -13.59 -8.46 14.08
C LYS A 82 -14.29 -9.75 14.47
N ASP A 83 -14.57 -10.58 13.48
CA ASP A 83 -14.88 -11.98 13.69
C ASP A 83 -13.55 -12.76 13.81
N THR A 84 -13.21 -13.17 15.02
CA THR A 84 -11.96 -13.89 15.29
C THR A 84 -11.94 -15.33 14.78
N SER A 85 -13.07 -15.81 14.26
CA SER A 85 -13.15 -17.14 13.63
C SER A 85 -12.64 -17.15 12.18
N ILE A 86 -12.53 -15.98 11.58
CA ILE A 86 -12.09 -15.80 10.18
C ILE A 86 -10.92 -14.83 10.08
N VAL A 87 -10.18 -14.92 8.99
CA VAL A 87 -9.09 -13.99 8.68
C VAL A 87 -9.65 -12.63 8.28
N ASN A 88 -9.29 -11.59 9.01
CA ASN A 88 -9.65 -10.20 8.73
C ASN A 88 -8.48 -9.42 8.15
N LEU A 89 -8.78 -8.24 7.60
CA LEU A 89 -7.75 -7.28 7.22
C LEU A 89 -6.95 -6.86 8.46
N GLY A 90 -5.63 -6.90 8.37
CA GLY A 90 -4.71 -6.58 9.45
C GLY A 90 -4.26 -7.80 10.27
N ASP A 91 -4.92 -8.95 10.13
CA ASP A 91 -4.56 -10.16 10.86
C ASP A 91 -3.27 -10.78 10.32
N ARG A 92 -2.54 -11.44 11.23
CA ARG A 92 -1.43 -12.32 10.88
C ARG A 92 -1.94 -13.73 10.79
N VAL A 93 -1.49 -14.46 9.78
CA VAL A 93 -1.89 -15.85 9.52
C VAL A 93 -0.65 -16.68 9.30
N ARG A 94 -0.61 -17.81 9.96
CA ARG A 94 0.38 -18.84 9.69
C ARG A 94 -0.26 -19.86 8.73
N VAL A 95 0.39 -20.05 7.60
CA VAL A 95 -0.11 -20.93 6.54
C VAL A 95 0.97 -21.92 6.13
N LYS A 96 0.53 -23.09 5.68
CA LYS A 96 1.39 -24.08 5.04
C LYS A 96 1.12 -24.06 3.55
N ILE A 97 2.14 -23.75 2.76
CA ILE A 97 2.10 -23.80 1.30
C ILE A 97 3.03 -24.92 0.86
N GLU A 98 2.47 -25.91 0.19
CA GLU A 98 3.16 -27.18 -0.08
C GLU A 98 3.66 -27.80 1.24
N GLU A 99 4.95 -27.79 1.53
CA GLU A 99 5.51 -28.29 2.79
C GLU A 99 6.16 -27.21 3.66
N ILE A 100 6.08 -25.94 3.22
CA ILE A 100 6.76 -24.81 3.88
C ILE A 100 5.73 -23.98 4.66
N ILE A 101 6.11 -23.62 5.89
CA ILE A 101 5.28 -22.72 6.72
C ILE A 101 5.69 -21.28 6.45
N HIS A 102 4.71 -20.47 6.17
CA HIS A 102 4.85 -19.02 5.97
C HIS A 102 3.99 -18.27 6.97
N GLU A 103 4.45 -17.10 7.37
CA GLU A 103 3.66 -16.15 8.14
C GLU A 103 3.39 -14.91 7.30
N TYR A 104 2.13 -14.58 7.12
CA TYR A 104 1.69 -13.43 6.36
C TYR A 104 0.83 -12.51 7.20
N ARG A 105 0.93 -11.22 6.96
CA ARG A 105 -0.04 -10.24 7.43
C ARG A 105 -0.88 -9.78 6.24
N VAL A 106 -2.21 -9.93 6.37
CA VAL A 106 -3.15 -9.52 5.32
C VAL A 106 -3.42 -8.03 5.46
N VAL A 107 -3.03 -7.25 4.46
CA VAL A 107 -3.08 -5.77 4.50
C VAL A 107 -3.73 -5.19 3.25
N SER A 108 -4.02 -3.90 3.27
CA SER A 108 -4.46 -3.18 2.06
C SER A 108 -3.35 -3.15 1.01
N SER A 109 -3.70 -2.89 -0.25
CA SER A 109 -2.72 -2.78 -1.34
C SER A 109 -1.70 -1.66 -1.10
N LEU A 110 -2.08 -0.62 -0.35
CA LEU A 110 -1.23 0.51 0.01
C LEU A 110 -0.13 0.16 1.02
N GLU A 111 -0.33 -0.92 1.78
CA GLU A 111 0.59 -1.37 2.84
C GLU A 111 1.38 -2.62 2.43
N ALA A 112 1.11 -3.16 1.25
CA ALA A 112 1.70 -4.42 0.81
C ALA A 112 3.22 -4.30 0.64
N ASN A 113 3.92 -5.23 1.29
CA ASN A 113 5.36 -5.41 1.14
C ASN A 113 5.69 -6.90 1.29
N PRO A 114 5.82 -7.63 0.19
CA PRO A 114 6.09 -9.07 0.22
C PRO A 114 7.38 -9.44 0.94
N LEU A 115 8.39 -8.56 0.95
CA LEU A 115 9.67 -8.80 1.64
C LEU A 115 9.53 -8.87 3.16
N THR A 116 8.51 -8.21 3.71
CA THR A 116 8.21 -8.22 5.15
C THR A 116 7.04 -9.13 5.52
N GLY A 117 6.54 -9.92 4.56
CA GLY A 117 5.38 -10.80 4.77
C GLY A 117 4.02 -10.08 4.74
N ASN A 118 3.98 -8.79 4.41
CA ASN A 118 2.74 -8.04 4.25
C ASN A 118 2.17 -8.28 2.84
N ILE A 119 1.08 -9.04 2.75
CA ILE A 119 0.44 -9.36 1.47
C ILE A 119 -0.84 -8.58 1.29
N SER A 120 -1.02 -8.07 0.06
CA SER A 120 -2.24 -7.35 -0.30
C SER A 120 -3.45 -8.27 -0.34
N VAL A 121 -4.59 -7.80 0.17
CA VAL A 121 -5.91 -8.45 -0.01
C VAL A 121 -6.31 -8.59 -1.48
N GLU A 122 -5.69 -7.85 -2.38
CA GLU A 122 -5.94 -7.94 -3.83
C GLU A 122 -5.05 -8.99 -4.51
N SER A 123 -3.99 -9.44 -3.84
CA SER A 123 -3.14 -10.52 -4.36
C SER A 123 -3.86 -11.87 -4.35
N PRO A 124 -3.46 -12.84 -5.20
CA PRO A 124 -4.08 -14.17 -5.23
C PRO A 124 -4.08 -14.86 -3.86
N ILE A 125 -2.98 -14.77 -3.11
CA ILE A 125 -2.87 -15.34 -1.76
C ILE A 125 -3.75 -14.55 -0.79
N GLY A 126 -3.68 -13.22 -0.79
CA GLY A 126 -4.47 -12.37 0.11
C GLY A 126 -5.98 -12.52 -0.09
N LYS A 127 -6.44 -12.59 -1.34
CA LYS A 127 -7.85 -12.88 -1.66
C LYS A 127 -8.31 -14.24 -1.13
N ALA A 128 -7.46 -15.26 -1.23
CA ALA A 128 -7.79 -16.59 -0.74
C ALA A 128 -7.83 -16.66 0.77
N LEU A 129 -6.94 -15.92 1.46
CA LEU A 129 -6.87 -15.92 2.93
C LEU A 129 -7.99 -15.11 3.58
N LEU A 130 -8.38 -13.99 2.98
CA LEU A 130 -9.43 -13.12 3.55
C LEU A 130 -10.75 -13.88 3.71
N ASN A 131 -11.38 -13.76 4.88
CA ASN A 131 -12.60 -14.48 5.29
C ASN A 131 -12.46 -16.01 5.40
N SER A 132 -11.25 -16.56 5.32
CA SER A 132 -11.02 -17.99 5.51
C SER A 132 -10.89 -18.34 6.98
N THR A 133 -11.21 -19.59 7.34
CA THR A 133 -11.19 -20.10 8.72
C THR A 133 -9.90 -20.87 9.02
N MET A 134 -9.55 -20.96 10.30
CA MET A 134 -8.46 -21.82 10.76
C MET A 134 -8.71 -23.28 10.36
N GLY A 135 -7.68 -23.97 9.90
CA GLY A 135 -7.73 -25.35 9.43
C GLY A 135 -8.23 -25.53 8.00
N GLN A 136 -8.74 -24.48 7.37
CA GLN A 136 -9.22 -24.53 5.98
C GLN A 136 -8.07 -24.78 5.02
N SER A 137 -8.34 -25.61 4.00
CA SER A 137 -7.44 -25.86 2.88
C SER A 137 -7.99 -25.19 1.63
N LEU A 138 -7.16 -24.44 0.95
CA LEU A 138 -7.48 -23.64 -0.23
C LEU A 138 -6.58 -24.04 -1.38
N ILE A 139 -7.06 -23.91 -2.59
CA ILE A 139 -6.25 -24.05 -3.81
C ILE A 139 -6.27 -22.70 -4.51
N ILE A 140 -5.11 -22.16 -4.76
CA ILE A 140 -4.94 -20.93 -5.55
C ILE A 140 -4.20 -21.24 -6.84
N GLU A 141 -4.43 -20.44 -7.85
CA GLU A 141 -3.73 -20.52 -9.12
C GLU A 141 -2.88 -19.26 -9.32
N ILE A 142 -1.57 -19.47 -9.48
CA ILE A 142 -0.60 -18.41 -9.74
C ILE A 142 0.23 -18.82 -10.94
N GLN A 143 0.19 -18.02 -12.02
CA GLN A 143 0.97 -18.28 -13.25
C GLN A 143 0.82 -19.74 -13.76
N ASP A 144 -0.42 -20.21 -13.90
CA ASP A 144 -0.78 -21.55 -14.36
C ASP A 144 -0.33 -22.70 -13.43
N ARG A 145 0.12 -22.38 -12.20
CA ARG A 145 0.45 -23.38 -11.17
C ARG A 145 -0.60 -23.36 -10.07
N LYS A 146 -1.10 -24.53 -9.73
CA LYS A 146 -2.00 -24.70 -8.59
C LYS A 146 -1.18 -24.94 -7.32
N LEU A 147 -1.41 -24.10 -6.32
CA LEU A 147 -0.75 -24.18 -5.01
C LEU A 147 -1.81 -24.48 -3.94
N GLY A 148 -1.57 -25.49 -3.14
CA GLY A 148 -2.37 -25.80 -1.96
C GLY A 148 -1.91 -24.95 -0.78
N ILE A 149 -2.86 -24.25 -0.15
CA ILE A 149 -2.61 -23.48 1.07
C ILE A 149 -3.47 -24.04 2.18
N LYS A 150 -2.88 -24.34 3.33
CA LYS A 150 -3.60 -24.71 4.55
C LYS A 150 -3.38 -23.64 5.61
N ILE A 151 -4.48 -23.14 6.18
CA ILE A 151 -4.43 -22.16 7.27
C ILE A 151 -4.20 -22.93 8.56
N LEU A 152 -3.07 -22.65 9.23
CA LEU A 152 -2.69 -23.30 10.46
C LEU A 152 -3.19 -22.54 11.67
N GLU A 153 -3.06 -21.21 11.66
CA GLU A 153 -3.35 -20.34 12.81
C GLU A 153 -3.68 -18.93 12.35
N ILE A 154 -4.61 -18.27 13.04
CA ILE A 154 -4.89 -16.83 12.92
C ILE A 154 -4.35 -16.19 14.21
N LEU A 155 -3.42 -15.22 14.07
CA LEU A 155 -2.67 -14.60 15.19
C LEU A 155 -3.19 -13.20 15.52
#